data_9ac4960e95132d39de151c736ef48f77
#
_entry.id   9ac4960e95132d39de151c736ef48f77
#
_cell.length_a   1.000
_cell.length_b   1.000
_cell.length_c   1.000
_cell.angle_alpha   90.00
_cell.angle_beta   90.00
_cell.angle_gamma   90.00
#
_symmetry.space_group_name_H-M   'P 1'
#
loop_
_entity.id
_entity.type
_entity.pdbx_description
1 polymer ?
#
loop_
_entity_poly.entity_id
_entity_poly.type
_entity_poly.pdbx_seq_one_letter_code
_entity_poly.pdbx_strand_id
1 'polypeptide(L)'
;MPGLSLAKGSGSSLSKQELTPLSFSQLPKDAEVCAKASKLVTRNYSYILEQARQLKDGWLRDTVTTMIQHPTPMFMQQYTSASSISMLYSKLAAAGLIDTGKIDVQHLLPPFSGKVQPFMTAPGSGYGSHHPYPGGLSTHVSANVHITESIIRTYEEVFCYSVKSDIALAGQLLHDIMKPFVFQWQADGSSLKEYTIAGHGAQDR
;
A
#
# COMPACT_ATOMS: atom_id res chain seq x y z
N MET A 1 -6.25 -16.84 -37.17
CA MET A 1 -6.16 -16.28 -35.83
C MET A 1 -4.87 -16.79 -35.21
N PRO A 2 -3.78 -15.98 -35.02
CA PRO A 2 -2.60 -16.45 -34.34
C PRO A 2 -2.89 -16.44 -32.83
N GLY A 3 -2.72 -17.60 -32.20
CA GLY A 3 -2.92 -17.76 -30.77
C GLY A 3 -1.97 -16.90 -29.96
N LEU A 4 -2.50 -16.05 -29.10
CA LEU A 4 -1.73 -15.35 -28.08
C LEU A 4 -1.21 -16.41 -27.09
N SER A 5 0.07 -16.69 -27.18
CA SER A 5 0.79 -17.41 -26.13
C SER A 5 0.93 -16.48 -24.92
N LEU A 6 0.05 -16.65 -23.95
CA LEU A 6 0.24 -16.04 -22.63
C LEU A 6 1.48 -16.66 -22.01
N ALA A 7 2.52 -15.84 -21.84
CA ALA A 7 3.68 -16.22 -21.06
C ALA A 7 3.18 -16.62 -19.67
N LYS A 8 3.31 -17.90 -19.34
CA LYS A 8 3.13 -18.39 -17.96
C LYS A 8 4.15 -17.67 -17.11
N GLY A 9 3.71 -16.67 -16.36
CA GLY A 9 4.53 -16.07 -15.32
C GLY A 9 5.03 -17.19 -14.42
N SER A 10 6.34 -17.43 -14.44
CA SER A 10 7.02 -18.44 -13.61
C SER A 10 7.11 -17.97 -12.16
N GLY A 11 5.98 -17.57 -11.58
CA GLY A 11 5.88 -17.41 -10.15
C GLY A 11 5.99 -18.79 -9.51
N SER A 12 7.20 -19.22 -9.12
CA SER A 12 7.37 -20.45 -8.38
C SER A 12 6.52 -20.38 -7.11
N SER A 13 5.49 -21.22 -7.04
CA SER A 13 4.70 -21.33 -5.80
C SER A 13 5.65 -21.80 -4.70
N LEU A 14 5.75 -21.06 -3.58
CA LEU A 14 6.43 -21.58 -2.40
C LEU A 14 5.70 -22.86 -1.99
N SER A 15 6.42 -23.97 -1.94
CA SER A 15 5.87 -25.16 -1.30
C SER A 15 5.65 -24.86 0.18
N LYS A 16 4.63 -25.49 0.79
CA LYS A 16 4.40 -25.39 2.24
C LYS A 16 5.63 -25.79 3.05
N GLN A 17 6.56 -26.56 2.46
CA GLN A 17 7.81 -27.01 3.08
C GLN A 17 8.88 -25.90 3.18
N GLU A 18 8.78 -24.82 2.40
CA GLU A 18 9.76 -23.71 2.45
C GLU A 18 9.45 -22.68 3.54
N LEU A 19 8.27 -22.75 4.15
CA LEU A 19 7.88 -21.87 5.25
C LEU A 19 7.98 -22.63 6.57
N THR A 20 9.09 -22.44 7.29
CA THR A 20 9.25 -22.95 8.65
C THR A 20 8.69 -21.91 9.62
N PRO A 21 7.61 -22.23 10.36
CA PRO A 21 7.09 -21.34 11.39
C PRO A 21 8.12 -21.12 12.48
N LEU A 22 8.33 -19.87 12.87
CA LEU A 22 9.10 -19.50 14.06
C LEU A 22 8.16 -19.27 15.23
N SER A 23 8.60 -19.60 16.45
CA SER A 23 7.88 -19.21 17.64
C SER A 23 7.97 -17.68 17.82
N PHE A 24 6.98 -17.09 18.48
CA PHE A 24 6.95 -15.64 18.72
C PHE A 24 8.23 -15.14 19.42
N SER A 25 8.76 -15.94 20.34
CA SER A 25 10.02 -15.60 21.06
C SER A 25 11.27 -15.58 20.18
N GLN A 26 11.23 -16.19 18.99
CA GLN A 26 12.32 -16.23 18.03
C GLN A 26 12.25 -15.10 17.00
N LEU A 27 11.15 -14.34 16.97
CA LEU A 27 11.00 -13.24 16.03
C LEU A 27 11.85 -12.05 16.45
N PRO A 28 12.51 -11.37 15.49
CA PRO A 28 13.14 -10.09 15.76
C PRO A 28 12.12 -9.08 16.29
N LYS A 29 12.50 -8.32 17.32
CA LYS A 29 11.63 -7.26 17.86
C LYS A 29 11.51 -6.06 16.91
N ASP A 30 12.55 -5.80 16.14
CA ASP A 30 12.54 -4.76 15.12
C ASP A 30 11.66 -5.21 13.93
N ALA A 31 10.64 -4.42 13.61
CA ALA A 31 9.66 -4.74 12.59
C ALA A 31 10.28 -4.83 11.18
N GLU A 32 11.27 -3.99 10.89
CA GLU A 32 11.96 -3.99 9.59
C GLU A 32 12.83 -5.25 9.44
N VAL A 33 13.58 -5.60 10.48
CA VAL A 33 14.38 -6.83 10.52
C VAL A 33 13.48 -8.06 10.41
N CYS A 34 12.37 -8.08 11.14
CA CYS A 34 11.39 -9.17 11.10
C CYS A 34 10.81 -9.35 9.68
N ALA A 35 10.35 -8.29 9.03
CA ALA A 35 9.80 -8.35 7.69
C ALA A 35 10.85 -8.81 6.67
N LYS A 36 12.08 -8.30 6.73
CA LYS A 36 13.18 -8.67 5.82
C LYS A 36 13.62 -10.13 5.99
N ALA A 37 13.53 -10.67 7.19
CA ALA A 37 13.84 -12.08 7.45
C ALA A 37 12.76 -13.05 6.95
N SER A 38 11.54 -12.57 6.72
CA SER A 38 10.41 -13.38 6.26
C SER A 38 10.47 -13.64 4.76
N LYS A 39 10.68 -14.91 4.37
CA LYS A 39 10.60 -15.33 2.95
C LYS A 39 9.21 -15.05 2.35
N LEU A 40 8.16 -15.15 3.14
CA LEU A 40 6.80 -14.82 2.71
C LEU A 40 6.70 -13.35 2.31
N VAL A 41 7.16 -12.44 3.16
CA VAL A 41 7.10 -10.99 2.92
C VAL A 41 7.96 -10.58 1.74
N THR A 42 9.24 -11.00 1.72
CA THR A 42 10.18 -10.62 0.67
C THR A 42 9.72 -11.07 -0.71
N ARG A 43 9.19 -12.29 -0.81
CA ARG A 43 8.63 -12.81 -2.06
C ARG A 43 7.41 -12.02 -2.53
N ASN A 44 6.45 -11.77 -1.63
CA ASN A 44 5.25 -11.02 -1.99
C ASN A 44 5.57 -9.58 -2.40
N TYR A 45 6.53 -8.94 -1.74
CA TYR A 45 7.01 -7.61 -2.14
C TYR A 45 7.68 -7.64 -3.53
N SER A 46 8.51 -8.63 -3.80
CA SER A 46 9.12 -8.80 -5.13
C SER A 46 8.07 -8.99 -6.23
N TYR A 47 7.04 -9.80 -5.95
CA TYR A 47 5.92 -9.98 -6.87
C TYR A 47 5.17 -8.66 -7.15
N ILE A 48 4.87 -7.88 -6.11
CA ILE A 48 4.22 -6.55 -6.26
C ILE A 48 5.04 -5.65 -7.18
N LEU A 49 6.36 -5.58 -6.97
CA LEU A 49 7.24 -4.76 -7.82
C LEU A 49 7.31 -5.29 -9.26
N GLU A 50 7.26 -6.59 -9.45
CA GLU A 50 7.21 -7.19 -10.78
C GLU A 50 5.91 -6.82 -11.49
N GLN A 51 4.76 -6.94 -10.83
CA GLN A 51 3.47 -6.56 -11.40
C GLN A 51 3.41 -5.07 -11.74
N ALA A 52 3.94 -4.20 -10.88
CA ALA A 52 4.03 -2.77 -11.18
C ALA A 52 4.87 -2.50 -12.45
N ARG A 53 6.00 -3.19 -12.62
CA ARG A 53 6.88 -3.04 -13.80
C ARG A 53 6.28 -3.61 -15.08
N GLN A 54 5.34 -4.56 -14.98
CA GLN A 54 4.66 -5.17 -16.13
C GLN A 54 3.50 -4.35 -16.67
N LEU A 55 3.09 -3.27 -16.00
CA LEU A 55 2.08 -2.35 -16.53
C LEU A 55 2.55 -1.80 -17.88
N LYS A 56 1.68 -1.88 -18.89
CA LYS A 56 1.98 -1.48 -20.27
C LYS A 56 2.02 0.04 -20.43
N ASP A 57 1.11 0.73 -19.73
CA ASP A 57 1.09 2.19 -19.69
C ASP A 57 2.33 2.70 -18.93
N GLY A 58 3.19 3.46 -19.62
CA GLY A 58 4.45 3.94 -19.08
C GLY A 58 4.27 4.86 -17.87
N TRP A 59 3.29 5.76 -17.92
CA TRP A 59 3.02 6.68 -16.81
C TRP A 59 2.51 5.94 -15.57
N LEU A 60 1.57 5.02 -15.73
CA LEU A 60 1.09 4.18 -14.62
C LEU A 60 2.23 3.36 -14.03
N ARG A 61 3.01 2.69 -14.88
CA ARG A 61 4.16 1.87 -14.45
C ARG A 61 5.14 2.66 -13.59
N ASP A 62 5.56 3.81 -14.08
CA ASP A 62 6.57 4.63 -13.42
C ASP A 62 6.02 5.23 -12.12
N THR A 63 4.77 5.71 -12.14
CA THR A 63 4.08 6.26 -10.97
C THR A 63 3.88 5.19 -9.90
N VAL A 64 3.29 4.04 -10.23
CA VAL A 64 3.02 2.95 -9.30
C VAL A 64 4.31 2.41 -8.69
N THR A 65 5.34 2.18 -9.51
CA THR A 65 6.65 1.70 -9.04
C THR A 65 7.27 2.69 -8.06
N THR A 66 7.26 3.98 -8.40
CA THR A 66 7.80 5.04 -7.54
C THR A 66 7.07 5.12 -6.21
N MET A 67 5.72 5.07 -6.22
CA MET A 67 4.93 5.15 -5.00
C MET A 67 5.14 3.95 -4.08
N ILE A 68 5.30 2.75 -4.62
CA ILE A 68 5.58 1.55 -3.82
C ILE A 68 6.99 1.60 -3.22
N GLN A 69 7.98 2.06 -3.98
CA GLN A 69 9.36 2.16 -3.50
C GLN A 69 9.57 3.32 -2.51
N HIS A 70 8.80 4.40 -2.67
CA HIS A 70 8.87 5.60 -1.87
C HIS A 70 7.46 6.04 -1.42
N PRO A 71 6.83 5.34 -0.46
CA PRO A 71 5.44 5.53 -0.07
C PRO A 71 5.21 6.82 0.73
N THR A 72 5.92 7.88 0.39
CA THR A 72 5.69 9.21 0.96
C THR A 72 4.58 9.90 0.17
N PRO A 73 3.60 10.54 0.84
CA PRO A 73 2.56 11.28 0.15
C PRO A 73 3.17 12.39 -0.72
N MET A 74 3.28 12.14 -2.02
CA MET A 74 3.97 13.06 -2.95
C MET A 74 3.30 14.44 -3.00
N PHE A 75 1.98 14.51 -2.83
CA PHE A 75 1.27 15.79 -2.78
C PHE A 75 1.66 16.63 -1.56
N MET A 76 1.98 16.02 -0.41
CA MET A 76 2.43 16.74 0.79
C MET A 76 3.81 17.37 0.61
N GLN A 77 4.64 16.85 -0.27
CA GLN A 77 5.92 17.47 -0.61
C GLN A 77 5.77 18.82 -1.31
N GLN A 78 4.64 19.04 -1.98
CA GLN A 78 4.33 20.30 -2.65
C GLN A 78 3.74 21.35 -1.69
N TYR A 79 3.26 20.93 -0.53
CA TYR A 79 2.54 21.76 0.44
C TYR A 79 3.28 21.81 1.79
N THR A 80 4.57 22.20 1.74
CA THR A 80 5.43 22.23 2.92
C THR A 80 5.40 23.58 3.66
N SER A 81 4.91 24.65 3.03
CA SER A 81 4.82 25.99 3.63
C SER A 81 3.39 26.35 4.00
N ALA A 82 3.22 27.18 5.02
CA ALA A 82 1.90 27.69 5.42
C ALA A 82 1.19 28.40 4.25
N SER A 83 1.91 29.10 3.40
CA SER A 83 1.34 29.80 2.24
C SER A 83 0.84 28.81 1.18
N SER A 84 1.56 27.71 0.92
CA SER A 84 1.12 26.69 -0.04
C SER A 84 -0.11 25.93 0.46
N ILE A 85 -0.17 25.66 1.78
CA ILE A 85 -1.34 25.02 2.42
C ILE A 85 -2.56 25.95 2.36
N SER A 86 -2.41 27.24 2.68
CA SER A 86 -3.48 28.22 2.58
C SER A 86 -4.01 28.37 1.16
N MET A 87 -3.13 28.33 0.17
CA MET A 87 -3.53 28.38 -1.24
C MET A 87 -4.29 27.12 -1.67
N LEU A 88 -3.88 25.95 -1.21
CA LEU A 88 -4.60 24.69 -1.43
C LEU A 88 -5.98 24.74 -0.77
N TYR A 89 -6.06 25.15 0.50
CA TYR A 89 -7.30 25.31 1.23
C TYR A 89 -8.30 26.19 0.48
N SER A 90 -7.86 27.37 0.04
CA SER A 90 -8.70 28.29 -0.71
C SER A 90 -9.22 27.70 -2.01
N LYS A 91 -8.38 26.95 -2.74
CA LYS A 91 -8.79 26.25 -3.98
C LYS A 91 -9.82 25.15 -3.70
N LEU A 92 -9.62 24.34 -2.66
CA LEU A 92 -10.55 23.27 -2.30
C LEU A 92 -11.90 23.84 -1.80
N ALA A 93 -11.87 24.91 -1.02
CA ALA A 93 -13.07 25.61 -0.56
C ALA A 93 -13.85 26.20 -1.73
N ALA A 94 -13.18 26.90 -2.64
CA ALA A 94 -13.81 27.49 -3.84
C ALA A 94 -14.41 26.43 -4.77
N ALA A 95 -13.80 25.22 -4.82
CA ALA A 95 -14.31 24.09 -5.57
C ALA A 95 -15.42 23.30 -4.85
N GLY A 96 -15.79 23.66 -3.61
CA GLY A 96 -16.78 22.94 -2.80
C GLY A 96 -16.34 21.54 -2.37
N LEU A 97 -15.02 21.28 -2.36
CA LEU A 97 -14.45 19.96 -2.04
C LEU A 97 -14.20 19.77 -0.55
N ILE A 98 -14.24 20.84 0.24
CA ILE A 98 -14.13 20.80 1.70
C ILE A 98 -15.25 21.63 2.33
N ASP A 99 -15.71 21.18 3.50
CA ASP A 99 -16.62 21.92 4.36
C ASP A 99 -15.80 22.85 5.27
N THR A 100 -15.78 24.14 4.94
CA THR A 100 -15.01 25.16 5.68
C THR A 100 -15.55 25.41 7.11
N GLY A 101 -16.76 24.93 7.44
CA GLY A 101 -17.29 24.93 8.79
C GLY A 101 -16.74 23.80 9.67
N LYS A 102 -16.14 22.76 9.05
CA LYS A 102 -15.60 21.60 9.75
C LYS A 102 -14.08 21.48 9.70
N ILE A 103 -13.48 22.00 8.62
CA ILE A 103 -12.04 21.90 8.38
C ILE A 103 -11.50 23.32 8.22
N ASP A 104 -10.59 23.72 9.08
CA ASP A 104 -9.82 24.94 8.91
C ASP A 104 -8.47 24.68 8.21
N VAL A 105 -7.76 25.75 7.88
CA VAL A 105 -6.49 25.66 7.16
C VAL A 105 -5.41 24.89 7.93
N GLN A 106 -5.44 24.92 9.24
CA GLN A 106 -4.44 24.23 10.08
C GLN A 106 -4.66 22.73 10.15
N HIS A 107 -5.90 22.29 9.95
CA HIS A 107 -6.29 20.88 10.01
C HIS A 107 -6.43 20.24 8.61
N LEU A 108 -6.25 21.01 7.53
CA LEU A 108 -6.32 20.47 6.18
C LEU A 108 -5.23 19.40 5.92
N LEU A 109 -4.00 19.73 6.30
CA LEU A 109 -2.84 18.84 6.20
C LEU A 109 -2.10 18.89 7.56
N PRO A 110 -2.55 18.12 8.55
CA PRO A 110 -1.92 18.13 9.86
C PRO A 110 -0.46 17.64 9.75
N PRO A 111 0.43 18.17 10.59
CA PRO A 111 1.83 17.78 10.57
C PRO A 111 1.96 16.29 10.92
N PHE A 112 2.68 15.55 10.08
CA PHE A 112 3.02 14.18 10.34
C PHE A 112 4.29 14.11 11.18
N SER A 113 4.18 13.60 12.38
CA SER A 113 5.32 13.46 13.32
C SER A 113 5.93 12.06 13.34
N GLY A 114 5.29 11.09 12.70
CA GLY A 114 5.76 9.72 12.62
C GLY A 114 6.77 9.51 11.47
N LYS A 115 7.42 8.35 11.47
CA LYS A 115 8.30 7.91 10.38
C LYS A 115 7.47 7.09 9.39
N VAL A 116 7.49 7.47 8.11
CA VAL A 116 6.88 6.64 7.06
C VAL A 116 7.58 5.29 7.01
N GLN A 117 6.81 4.21 7.11
CA GLN A 117 7.35 2.87 7.00
C GLN A 117 7.66 2.55 5.53
N PRO A 118 8.73 1.80 5.22
CA PRO A 118 8.88 1.23 3.89
C PRO A 118 7.65 0.34 3.56
N PHE A 119 7.17 0.38 2.34
CA PHE A 119 6.02 -0.44 1.92
C PHE A 119 6.23 -1.92 2.27
N MET A 120 7.43 -2.43 2.03
CA MET A 120 7.78 -3.82 2.29
C MET A 120 7.53 -4.23 3.74
N THR A 121 7.78 -3.34 4.70
CA THR A 121 7.77 -3.65 6.14
C THR A 121 6.50 -3.17 6.84
N ALA A 122 5.71 -2.36 6.16
CA ALA A 122 4.48 -1.80 6.71
C ALA A 122 3.45 -2.90 7.03
N PRO A 123 2.65 -2.70 8.08
CA PRO A 123 1.54 -3.60 8.38
C PRO A 123 0.41 -3.42 7.38
N GLY A 124 -0.38 -4.49 7.19
CA GLY A 124 -1.55 -4.45 6.32
C GLY A 124 -2.76 -3.77 6.94
N SER A 125 -2.78 -3.62 8.26
CA SER A 125 -3.87 -2.96 9.00
C SER A 125 -3.46 -2.66 10.44
N GLY A 126 -4.35 -2.01 11.21
CA GLY A 126 -4.20 -1.80 12.64
C GLY A 126 -4.35 -3.07 13.46
N TYR A 127 -4.03 -2.98 14.75
CA TYR A 127 -4.15 -4.08 15.70
C TYR A 127 -5.59 -4.62 15.74
N GLY A 128 -5.71 -5.93 15.78
CA GLY A 128 -7.02 -6.61 15.84
C GLY A 128 -7.72 -6.80 14.49
N SER A 129 -7.11 -6.36 13.39
CA SER A 129 -7.62 -6.54 12.04
C SER A 129 -6.77 -7.55 11.25
N HIS A 130 -6.89 -7.58 9.90
CA HIS A 130 -6.18 -8.53 9.05
C HIS A 130 -4.76 -8.06 8.72
N HIS A 131 -3.80 -8.98 8.72
CA HIS A 131 -2.39 -8.74 8.39
C HIS A 131 -1.69 -7.66 9.24
N PRO A 132 -1.88 -7.60 10.58
CA PRO A 132 -1.30 -6.57 11.44
C PRO A 132 0.15 -6.86 11.85
N TYR A 133 0.90 -7.60 11.05
CA TYR A 133 2.28 -8.01 11.30
C TYR A 133 3.27 -7.27 10.38
N PRO A 134 4.58 -7.25 10.73
CA PRO A 134 5.61 -6.65 9.89
C PRO A 134 5.61 -7.24 8.46
N GLY A 135 5.42 -6.36 7.47
CA GLY A 135 5.28 -6.77 6.07
C GLY A 135 3.90 -7.27 5.67
N GLY A 136 2.91 -7.16 6.56
CA GLY A 136 1.53 -7.55 6.29
C GLY A 136 0.92 -6.83 5.08
N LEU A 137 1.31 -5.58 4.82
CA LEU A 137 0.89 -4.85 3.63
C LEU A 137 1.33 -5.55 2.34
N SER A 138 2.58 -6.02 2.27
CA SER A 138 3.09 -6.74 1.11
C SER A 138 2.31 -8.03 0.84
N THR A 139 1.98 -8.80 1.87
CA THR A 139 1.20 -10.04 1.71
C THR A 139 -0.25 -9.74 1.34
N HIS A 140 -0.85 -8.72 1.93
CA HIS A 140 -2.22 -8.28 1.65
C HIS A 140 -2.38 -7.82 0.20
N VAL A 141 -1.55 -6.88 -0.24
CA VAL A 141 -1.61 -6.35 -1.61
C VAL A 141 -1.31 -7.42 -2.65
N SER A 142 -0.30 -8.28 -2.40
CA SER A 142 0.01 -9.39 -3.30
C SER A 142 -1.18 -10.34 -3.46
N ALA A 143 -1.84 -10.73 -2.38
CA ALA A 143 -3.03 -11.59 -2.44
C ALA A 143 -4.15 -10.94 -3.27
N ASN A 144 -4.41 -9.66 -3.05
CA ASN A 144 -5.43 -8.92 -3.77
C ASN A 144 -5.11 -8.77 -5.27
N VAL A 145 -3.83 -8.57 -5.63
CA VAL A 145 -3.40 -8.53 -7.04
C VAL A 145 -3.66 -9.88 -7.72
N HIS A 146 -3.30 -11.01 -7.09
CA HIS A 146 -3.60 -12.35 -7.62
C HIS A 146 -5.11 -12.57 -7.84
N ILE A 147 -5.93 -12.13 -6.90
CA ILE A 147 -7.40 -12.19 -7.03
C ILE A 147 -7.86 -11.34 -8.22
N THR A 148 -7.35 -10.11 -8.33
CA THR A 148 -7.69 -9.19 -9.43
C THR A 148 -7.32 -9.76 -10.78
N GLU A 149 -6.11 -10.32 -10.93
CA GLU A 149 -5.69 -11.01 -12.17
C GLU A 149 -6.63 -12.17 -12.53
N SER A 150 -7.03 -12.95 -11.53
CA SER A 150 -7.97 -14.05 -11.74
C SER A 150 -9.35 -13.56 -12.19
N ILE A 151 -9.84 -12.47 -11.62
CA ILE A 151 -11.10 -11.84 -12.01
C ILE A 151 -11.00 -11.32 -13.43
N ILE A 152 -9.96 -10.55 -13.78
CA ILE A 152 -9.74 -10.03 -15.14
C ILE A 152 -9.77 -11.17 -16.14
N ARG A 153 -8.99 -12.22 -15.91
CA ARG A 153 -8.95 -13.39 -16.80
C ARG A 153 -10.32 -14.07 -16.95
N THR A 154 -11.05 -14.22 -15.85
CA THR A 154 -12.39 -14.81 -15.89
C THR A 154 -13.34 -13.98 -16.75
N TYR A 155 -13.30 -12.66 -16.64
CA TYR A 155 -14.15 -11.78 -17.45
C TYR A 155 -13.78 -11.86 -18.94
N GLU A 156 -12.49 -11.93 -19.26
CA GLU A 156 -12.02 -12.05 -20.64
C GLU A 156 -12.36 -13.43 -21.24
N GLU A 157 -12.11 -14.52 -20.52
CA GLU A 157 -12.29 -15.88 -21.02
C GLU A 157 -13.77 -16.33 -21.08
N VAL A 158 -14.54 -15.98 -20.04
CA VAL A 158 -15.93 -16.48 -19.90
C VAL A 158 -16.93 -15.53 -20.54
N PHE A 159 -16.75 -14.23 -20.37
CA PHE A 159 -17.72 -13.23 -20.81
C PHE A 159 -17.29 -12.48 -22.07
N CYS A 160 -16.11 -12.77 -22.62
CA CYS A 160 -15.51 -12.04 -23.75
C CYS A 160 -15.46 -10.52 -23.50
N TYR A 161 -15.33 -10.10 -22.25
CA TYR A 161 -15.32 -8.71 -21.84
C TYR A 161 -13.89 -8.22 -21.65
N SER A 162 -13.49 -7.21 -22.43
CA SER A 162 -12.14 -6.62 -22.31
C SER A 162 -12.07 -5.66 -21.13
N VAL A 163 -11.23 -5.98 -20.16
CA VAL A 163 -10.95 -5.13 -19.00
C VAL A 163 -9.72 -4.25 -19.27
N LYS A 164 -9.75 -3.01 -18.82
CA LYS A 164 -8.54 -2.15 -18.79
C LYS A 164 -7.59 -2.61 -17.67
N SER A 165 -6.87 -3.70 -17.92
CA SER A 165 -6.07 -4.43 -16.93
C SER A 165 -5.08 -3.54 -16.19
N ASP A 166 -4.38 -2.63 -16.91
CA ASP A 166 -3.41 -1.72 -16.29
C ASP A 166 -4.04 -0.81 -15.23
N ILE A 167 -5.25 -0.31 -15.49
CA ILE A 167 -5.97 0.54 -14.53
C ILE A 167 -6.41 -0.29 -13.31
N ALA A 168 -6.96 -1.48 -13.55
CA ALA A 168 -7.41 -2.36 -12.47
C ALA A 168 -6.25 -2.80 -11.58
N LEU A 169 -5.12 -3.20 -12.18
CA LEU A 169 -3.92 -3.62 -11.46
C LEU A 169 -3.24 -2.45 -10.74
N ALA A 170 -3.11 -1.28 -11.37
CA ALA A 170 -2.57 -0.08 -10.73
C ALA A 170 -3.42 0.34 -9.53
N GLY A 171 -4.75 0.35 -9.68
CA GLY A 171 -5.68 0.62 -8.58
C GLY A 171 -5.51 -0.37 -7.43
N GLN A 172 -5.37 -1.66 -7.73
CA GLN A 172 -5.18 -2.70 -6.74
C GLN A 172 -3.80 -2.63 -6.06
N LEU A 173 -2.74 -2.28 -6.79
CA LEU A 173 -1.41 -2.09 -6.23
C LEU A 173 -1.33 -0.90 -5.26
N LEU A 174 -2.14 0.13 -5.49
CA LEU A 174 -2.08 1.39 -4.74
C LEU A 174 -3.24 1.58 -3.74
N HIS A 175 -4.25 0.71 -3.68
CA HIS A 175 -5.45 0.95 -2.85
C HIS A 175 -5.12 1.22 -1.36
N ASP A 176 -4.04 0.65 -0.89
CA ASP A 176 -3.56 0.75 0.49
C ASP A 176 -2.23 1.51 0.63
N ILE A 177 -1.86 2.31 -0.37
CA ILE A 177 -0.56 3.01 -0.40
C ILE A 177 -0.34 3.98 0.77
N MET A 178 -1.40 4.38 1.45
CA MET A 178 -1.31 5.26 2.62
C MET A 178 -1.02 4.51 3.93
N LYS A 179 -1.13 3.19 3.96
CA LYS A 179 -0.88 2.40 5.18
C LYS A 179 0.53 2.55 5.76
N PRO A 180 1.61 2.62 4.97
CA PRO A 180 2.95 2.95 5.48
C PRO A 180 3.02 4.28 6.22
N PHE A 181 2.12 5.20 5.91
CA PHE A 181 2.02 6.51 6.53
C PHE A 181 1.10 6.50 7.76
N VAL A 182 -0.02 5.80 7.69
CA VAL A 182 -1.07 5.77 8.73
C VAL A 182 -0.68 4.87 9.89
N PHE A 183 -0.10 3.71 9.63
CA PHE A 183 0.25 2.73 10.68
C PHE A 183 1.72 2.79 11.05
N GLN A 184 2.00 2.82 12.36
CA GLN A 184 3.34 2.95 12.90
C GLN A 184 3.66 1.82 13.89
N TRP A 185 4.91 1.36 13.89
CA TRP A 185 5.46 0.50 14.91
C TRP A 185 5.95 1.33 16.09
N GLN A 186 5.74 0.85 17.30
CA GLN A 186 6.36 1.45 18.49
C GLN A 186 7.83 1.02 18.54
N ALA A 187 8.66 1.84 19.22
CA ALA A 187 10.10 1.59 19.32
C ALA A 187 10.45 0.26 20.01
N ASP A 188 9.58 -0.23 20.88
CA ASP A 188 9.74 -1.51 21.56
C ASP A 188 9.23 -2.72 20.76
N GLY A 189 8.77 -2.48 19.51
CA GLY A 189 8.20 -3.51 18.65
C GLY A 189 6.80 -3.95 19.06
N SER A 190 6.18 -3.28 20.03
CA SER A 190 4.83 -3.57 20.47
C SER A 190 3.78 -2.99 19.51
N SER A 191 2.56 -2.87 19.95
CA SER A 191 1.37 -2.52 19.18
C SER A 191 1.55 -1.39 18.17
N LEU A 192 0.83 -1.50 17.06
CA LEU A 192 0.67 -0.45 16.07
C LEU A 192 0.00 0.78 16.66
N LYS A 193 0.50 1.96 16.28
CA LYS A 193 -0.26 3.20 16.40
C LYS A 193 -0.87 3.53 15.06
N GLU A 194 -2.16 3.81 15.06
CA GLU A 194 -2.84 4.40 13.93
C GLU A 194 -2.74 5.92 14.05
N TYR A 195 -2.12 6.56 13.06
CA TYR A 195 -2.12 8.01 12.94
C TYR A 195 -3.21 8.40 11.96
N THR A 196 -4.15 9.20 12.40
CA THR A 196 -5.13 9.77 11.49
C THR A 196 -4.62 11.05 10.90
N ILE A 197 -4.80 11.20 9.60
CA ILE A 197 -4.44 12.44 8.88
C ILE A 197 -5.24 13.64 9.40
N ALA A 198 -6.41 13.41 10.00
CA ALA A 198 -7.31 14.45 10.51
C ALA A 198 -7.12 14.76 12.01
N GLY A 199 -6.10 14.28 12.67
CA GLY A 199 -5.85 14.57 14.09
C GLY A 199 -6.87 13.98 15.07
N HIS A 200 -7.89 13.32 14.59
CA HIS A 200 -8.85 12.58 15.40
C HIS A 200 -8.42 11.12 15.42
N GLY A 201 -7.51 10.80 16.33
CA GLY A 201 -7.17 9.42 16.61
C GLY A 201 -8.44 8.64 16.88
N ALA A 202 -8.53 7.42 16.38
CA ALA A 202 -9.45 6.44 16.95
C ALA A 202 -9.05 6.34 18.43
N GLN A 203 -9.68 7.16 19.26
CA GLN A 203 -9.60 7.00 20.68
C GLN A 203 -10.32 5.70 20.98
N ASP A 204 -9.55 4.78 21.50
CA ASP A 204 -10.00 3.62 22.23
C ASP A 204 -11.08 2.75 21.57
N ARG A 205 -10.61 1.76 20.83
CA ARG A 205 -11.34 0.49 20.72
C ARG A 205 -10.50 -0.64 21.28
#